data_7fcefb84b5383b7e70c16e6e8244095a
#
_entry.id   7fcefb84b5383b7e70c16e6e8244095a
#
_cell.length_a   1.000
_cell.length_b   1.000
_cell.length_c   1.000
_cell.angle_alpha   90.00
_cell.angle_beta   90.00
_cell.angle_gamma   90.00
#
_symmetry.space_group_name_H-M   'P 1'
#
loop_
_entity.id
_entity.type
_entity.pdbx_description
1 polymer ?
#
loop_
_entity_poly.entity_id
_entity_poly.type
_entity_poly.pdbx_seq_one_letter_code
_entity_poly.pdbx_strand_id
1 'polypeptide(L)'
;THGSKEASDQRIDEFMRSGYYGLLALRDQGVIKAFGGGINEWQVAQALAERGDFDLFLLAGRYTLLEQEALTSFLPLCQKRGIRIVLGGPYNSGILATGPKPGAYYNYSEAPQDVIDQVTRIEAVCKRHGIRLIEAALQFPLLHPSVVSVIPGGQRPGEVESNRSLLDAK
;
A
#
# COMPACT_ATOMS: atom_id res chain seq x y z
N THR A 1 13.51 3.57 -2.62
CA THR A 1 14.66 4.47 -2.49
C THR A 1 15.59 3.96 -1.41
N HIS A 2 16.72 3.37 -1.83
CA HIS A 2 17.74 2.78 -0.94
C HIS A 2 18.69 3.88 -0.45
N GLY A 3 18.21 4.80 0.38
CA GLY A 3 19.02 5.80 1.06
C GLY A 3 19.07 5.52 2.55
N SER A 4 20.10 6.03 3.25
CA SER A 4 20.12 5.97 4.71
C SER A 4 18.91 6.74 5.29
N LYS A 5 18.59 6.49 6.56
CA LYS A 5 17.52 7.22 7.25
C LYS A 5 17.77 8.73 7.22
N GLU A 6 19.04 9.14 7.41
CA GLU A 6 19.47 10.54 7.36
C GLU A 6 19.18 11.18 6.00
N ALA A 7 19.45 10.47 4.88
CA ALA A 7 19.16 10.96 3.55
C ALA A 7 17.65 11.08 3.28
N SER A 8 16.85 10.20 3.86
CA SER A 8 15.38 10.27 3.80
C SER A 8 14.88 11.49 4.57
N ASP A 9 15.37 11.69 5.80
CA ASP A 9 14.98 12.80 6.66
C ASP A 9 15.34 14.15 6.03
N GLN A 10 16.53 14.25 5.42
CA GLN A 10 16.95 15.47 4.70
C GLN A 10 16.01 15.80 3.53
N ARG A 11 15.58 14.79 2.75
CA ARG A 11 14.65 15.00 1.62
C ARG A 11 13.25 15.41 2.12
N ILE A 12 12.79 14.83 3.22
CA ILE A 12 11.53 15.25 3.86
C ILE A 12 11.66 16.71 4.29
N ASP A 13 12.75 17.09 4.94
CA ASP A 13 12.98 18.46 5.40
C ASP A 13 13.04 19.47 4.25
N GLU A 14 13.74 19.14 3.16
CA GLU A 14 13.82 19.99 1.97
C GLU A 14 12.44 20.17 1.34
N PHE A 15 11.71 19.07 1.14
CA PHE A 15 10.36 19.11 0.60
C PHE A 15 9.41 19.94 1.47
N MET A 16 9.44 19.73 2.79
CA MET A 16 8.57 20.45 3.73
C MET A 16 8.89 21.94 3.86
N ARG A 17 10.12 22.37 3.54
CA ARG A 17 10.50 23.80 3.52
C ARG A 17 10.11 24.54 2.23
N SER A 18 9.90 23.82 1.12
CA SER A 18 9.70 24.46 -0.19
C SER A 18 8.51 23.86 -0.95
N GLY A 19 8.64 22.64 -1.44
CA GLY A 19 7.66 21.99 -2.31
C GLY A 19 6.27 21.87 -1.67
N TYR A 20 6.21 21.57 -0.38
CA TYR A 20 4.96 21.46 0.36
C TYR A 20 4.14 22.77 0.31
N TYR A 21 4.77 23.91 0.58
CA TYR A 21 4.08 25.20 0.54
C TYR A 21 3.61 25.60 -0.86
N GLY A 22 4.38 25.19 -1.90
CA GLY A 22 3.97 25.38 -3.29
C GLY A 22 2.68 24.58 -3.62
N LEU A 23 2.61 23.31 -3.20
CA LEU A 23 1.41 22.49 -3.38
C LEU A 23 0.23 23.01 -2.58
N LEU A 24 0.46 23.45 -1.34
CA LEU A 24 -0.56 24.06 -0.49
C LEU A 24 -1.16 25.32 -1.16
N ALA A 25 -0.29 26.20 -1.66
CA ALA A 25 -0.74 27.41 -2.36
C ALA A 25 -1.55 27.08 -3.64
N LEU A 26 -1.19 26.06 -4.39
CA LEU A 26 -1.94 25.62 -5.57
C LEU A 26 -3.32 25.06 -5.19
N ARG A 27 -3.40 24.32 -4.08
CA ARG A 27 -4.68 23.83 -3.54
C ARG A 27 -5.57 24.99 -3.07
N ASP A 28 -5.01 25.96 -2.34
CA ASP A 28 -5.75 27.12 -1.82
C ASP A 28 -6.27 28.01 -2.96
N GLN A 29 -5.53 28.08 -4.08
CA GLN A 29 -5.95 28.79 -5.30
C GLN A 29 -6.97 28.00 -6.13
N GLY A 30 -7.27 26.74 -5.77
CA GLY A 30 -8.17 25.87 -6.52
C GLY A 30 -7.60 25.32 -7.83
N VAL A 31 -6.30 25.51 -8.08
CA VAL A 31 -5.60 24.95 -9.27
C VAL A 31 -5.54 23.43 -9.20
N ILE A 32 -5.28 22.90 -8.00
CA ILE A 32 -5.39 21.47 -7.71
C ILE A 32 -6.44 21.27 -6.60
N LYS A 33 -7.10 20.10 -6.61
CA LYS A 33 -8.13 19.80 -5.61
C LYS A 33 -7.55 19.11 -4.38
N ALA A 34 -6.47 18.39 -4.55
CA ALA A 34 -5.84 17.57 -3.53
C ALA A 34 -4.40 17.29 -3.90
N PHE A 35 -3.55 17.02 -2.92
CA PHE A 35 -2.19 16.54 -3.14
C PHE A 35 -1.75 15.53 -2.08
N GLY A 36 -0.75 14.75 -2.43
CA GLY A 36 -0.20 13.71 -1.57
C GLY A 36 1.12 13.17 -2.09
N GLY A 37 1.51 11.99 -1.63
CA GLY A 37 2.76 11.34 -2.04
C GLY A 37 2.57 9.88 -2.43
N GLY A 38 3.33 9.41 -3.42
CA GLY A 38 3.51 7.99 -3.72
C GLY A 38 4.75 7.47 -2.99
N ILE A 39 4.58 6.55 -2.04
CA ILE A 39 5.62 6.16 -1.09
C ILE A 39 5.58 4.65 -0.84
N ASN A 40 6.76 4.03 -0.81
CA ASN A 40 6.89 2.61 -0.49
C ASN A 40 7.04 2.36 1.02
N GLU A 41 7.63 3.30 1.77
CA GLU A 41 7.89 3.16 3.19
C GLU A 41 6.83 3.92 4.00
N TRP A 42 5.98 3.19 4.73
CA TRP A 42 4.91 3.81 5.52
C TRP A 42 5.44 4.78 6.60
N GLN A 43 6.67 4.56 7.11
CA GLN A 43 7.31 5.46 8.08
C GLN A 43 7.58 6.85 7.48
N VAL A 44 7.98 6.91 6.21
CA VAL A 44 8.17 8.17 5.48
C VAL A 44 6.83 8.86 5.26
N ALA A 45 5.80 8.12 4.87
CA ALA A 45 4.44 8.64 4.72
C ALA A 45 3.91 9.20 6.06
N GLN A 46 4.17 8.51 7.17
CA GLN A 46 3.81 8.97 8.51
C GLN A 46 4.52 10.27 8.88
N ALA A 47 5.85 10.34 8.67
CA ALA A 47 6.62 11.55 8.97
C ALA A 47 6.13 12.78 8.19
N LEU A 48 5.71 12.60 6.94
CA LEU A 48 5.07 13.65 6.15
C LEU A 48 3.68 13.99 6.70
N ALA A 49 2.86 12.97 6.97
CA ALA A 49 1.51 13.17 7.51
C ALA A 49 1.52 13.90 8.87
N GLU A 50 2.50 13.68 9.71
CA GLU A 50 2.65 14.38 11.01
C GLU A 50 2.98 15.87 10.85
N ARG A 51 3.65 16.24 9.76
CA ARG A 51 4.22 17.58 9.52
C ARG A 51 3.39 18.45 8.59
N GLY A 52 2.50 17.85 7.77
CA GLY A 52 1.75 18.58 6.76
C GLY A 52 0.30 18.13 6.65
N ASP A 53 -0.48 18.94 5.95
CA ASP A 53 -1.90 18.70 5.66
C ASP A 53 -2.03 18.08 4.27
N PHE A 54 -1.84 16.76 4.22
CA PHE A 54 -1.94 15.94 3.00
C PHE A 54 -3.35 15.36 2.88
N ASP A 55 -3.85 15.26 1.65
CA ASP A 55 -5.17 14.71 1.35
C ASP A 55 -5.12 13.18 1.18
N LEU A 56 -4.03 12.66 0.59
CA LEU A 56 -3.89 11.22 0.29
C LEU A 56 -2.44 10.76 0.20
N PHE A 57 -2.24 9.45 0.36
CA PHE A 57 -0.99 8.77 -0.02
C PHE A 57 -1.28 7.55 -0.88
N LEU A 58 -0.42 7.31 -1.88
CA LEU A 58 -0.31 6.01 -2.51
C LEU A 58 0.76 5.22 -1.75
N LEU A 59 0.35 4.19 -1.04
CA LEU A 59 1.23 3.29 -0.28
C LEU A 59 1.38 1.98 -1.05
N ALA A 60 2.61 1.63 -1.43
CA ALA A 60 2.86 0.45 -2.25
C ALA A 60 3.29 -0.76 -1.40
N GLY A 61 2.44 -1.78 -1.33
CA GLY A 61 2.74 -3.10 -0.77
C GLY A 61 3.05 -3.14 0.73
N ARG A 62 2.66 -2.12 1.50
CA ARG A 62 2.95 -2.03 2.95
C ARG A 62 1.71 -2.04 3.84
N TYR A 63 0.56 -2.34 3.25
CA TYR A 63 -0.64 -2.74 3.97
C TYR A 63 -1.38 -3.79 3.16
N THR A 64 -1.06 -5.05 3.41
CA THR A 64 -1.58 -6.23 2.69
C THR A 64 -1.84 -7.35 3.67
N LEU A 65 -2.35 -8.49 3.22
CA LEU A 65 -2.45 -9.69 4.06
C LEU A 65 -1.11 -10.10 4.68
N LEU A 66 0.01 -9.80 4.01
CA LEU A 66 1.35 -10.18 4.45
C LEU A 66 2.02 -9.08 5.28
N GLU A 67 1.78 -7.81 4.93
CA GLU A 67 2.42 -6.64 5.51
C GLU A 67 1.38 -5.82 6.27
N GLN A 68 1.46 -5.77 7.59
CA GLN A 68 0.44 -5.10 8.41
C GLN A 68 1.00 -4.07 9.39
N GLU A 69 2.31 -3.80 9.36
CA GLU A 69 2.96 -2.89 10.31
C GLU A 69 2.38 -1.46 10.28
N ALA A 70 1.92 -0.99 9.12
CA ALA A 70 1.29 0.32 8.98
C ALA A 70 0.03 0.51 9.87
N LEU A 71 -0.59 -0.60 10.33
CA LEU A 71 -1.71 -0.58 11.29
C LEU A 71 -1.31 -0.10 12.68
N THR A 72 -0.04 -0.15 13.04
CA THR A 72 0.41 0.19 14.40
C THR A 72 0.29 1.68 14.69
N SER A 73 0.51 2.54 13.69
CA SER A 73 0.51 4.00 13.89
C SER A 73 0.05 4.79 12.67
N PHE A 74 0.54 4.48 11.47
CA PHE A 74 0.29 5.29 10.28
C PHE A 74 -1.19 5.30 9.86
N LEU A 75 -1.82 4.15 9.73
CA LEU A 75 -3.23 4.07 9.32
C LEU A 75 -4.18 4.68 10.36
N PRO A 76 -4.00 4.48 11.68
CA PRO A 76 -4.73 5.23 12.70
C PRO A 76 -4.55 6.75 12.61
N LEU A 77 -3.33 7.23 12.31
CA LEU A 77 -3.08 8.65 12.06
C LEU A 77 -3.87 9.15 10.83
N CYS A 78 -3.83 8.40 9.72
CA CYS A 78 -4.58 8.72 8.52
C CYS A 78 -6.08 8.82 8.80
N GLN A 79 -6.65 7.86 9.53
CA GLN A 79 -8.06 7.87 9.90
C GLN A 79 -8.42 9.10 10.75
N LYS A 80 -7.59 9.41 11.75
CA LYS A 80 -7.80 10.59 12.62
C LYS A 80 -7.77 11.91 11.85
N ARG A 81 -6.91 12.01 10.83
CA ARG A 81 -6.69 13.24 10.04
C ARG A 81 -7.50 13.30 8.75
N GLY A 82 -8.29 12.28 8.44
CA GLY A 82 -9.07 12.21 7.19
C GLY A 82 -8.22 11.98 5.93
N ILE A 83 -6.96 11.53 6.09
CA ILE A 83 -6.05 11.23 4.99
C ILE A 83 -6.48 9.93 4.31
N ARG A 84 -6.60 9.95 3.00
CA ARG A 84 -6.98 8.80 2.17
C ARG A 84 -5.77 7.99 1.73
N ILE A 85 -5.94 6.68 1.63
CA ILE A 85 -4.90 5.77 1.14
C ILE A 85 -5.39 5.11 -0.15
N VAL A 86 -4.56 5.20 -1.18
CA VAL A 86 -4.63 4.34 -2.37
C VAL A 86 -3.56 3.28 -2.19
N LEU A 87 -3.95 2.01 -2.12
CA LEU A 87 -2.99 0.93 -1.94
C LEU A 87 -2.54 0.36 -3.28
N GLY A 88 -1.25 0.51 -3.59
CA GLY A 88 -0.60 -0.16 -4.72
C GLY A 88 -0.04 -1.53 -4.32
N GLY A 89 0.02 -2.47 -5.27
CA GLY A 89 0.68 -3.76 -5.10
C GLY A 89 0.10 -4.66 -4.00
N PRO A 90 -1.23 -4.90 -3.96
CA PRO A 90 -1.86 -5.72 -2.91
C PRO A 90 -1.37 -7.17 -2.89
N TYR A 91 -0.71 -7.62 -3.97
CA TYR A 91 -0.24 -9.00 -4.12
C TYR A 91 1.23 -9.22 -3.72
N ASN A 92 1.94 -8.22 -3.18
CA ASN A 92 3.35 -8.30 -2.76
C ASN A 92 4.23 -8.99 -3.82
N SER A 93 4.42 -8.32 -4.97
CA SER A 93 5.17 -8.85 -6.14
C SER A 93 4.61 -10.16 -6.72
N GLY A 94 3.36 -10.51 -6.40
CA GLY A 94 2.64 -11.64 -6.95
C GLY A 94 2.52 -12.87 -6.05
N ILE A 95 3.27 -12.96 -4.95
CA ILE A 95 3.21 -14.14 -4.06
C ILE A 95 1.80 -14.38 -3.50
N LEU A 96 1.04 -13.32 -3.19
CA LEU A 96 -0.35 -13.44 -2.70
C LEU A 96 -1.36 -13.75 -3.84
N ALA A 97 -0.95 -13.62 -5.10
CA ALA A 97 -1.78 -14.03 -6.24
C ALA A 97 -1.50 -15.47 -6.68
N THR A 98 -0.24 -15.90 -6.66
CA THR A 98 0.19 -17.20 -7.18
C THR A 98 0.32 -18.28 -6.09
N GLY A 99 0.38 -17.87 -4.83
CA GLY A 99 0.64 -18.74 -3.68
C GLY A 99 2.12 -18.96 -3.40
N PRO A 100 2.43 -19.70 -2.31
CA PRO A 100 3.80 -19.96 -1.83
C PRO A 100 4.46 -21.06 -2.64
N LYS A 101 4.80 -20.79 -3.89
CA LYS A 101 5.44 -21.73 -4.80
C LYS A 101 6.95 -21.49 -4.86
N PRO A 102 7.78 -22.51 -5.19
CA PRO A 102 9.17 -22.29 -5.54
C PRO A 102 9.31 -21.22 -6.64
N GLY A 103 10.21 -20.26 -6.45
CA GLY A 103 10.39 -19.14 -7.36
C GLY A 103 9.31 -18.05 -7.26
N ALA A 104 8.48 -18.05 -6.22
CA ALA A 104 7.58 -16.92 -5.94
C ALA A 104 8.36 -15.64 -5.63
N TYR A 105 7.83 -14.50 -6.05
CA TYR A 105 8.49 -13.20 -5.90
C TYR A 105 7.89 -12.40 -4.74
N TYR A 106 8.78 -11.77 -3.97
CA TYR A 106 8.46 -10.83 -2.91
C TYR A 106 9.45 -9.67 -2.96
N ASN A 107 9.00 -8.42 -2.84
CA ASN A 107 9.84 -7.23 -2.95
C ASN A 107 10.76 -7.24 -4.20
N TYR A 108 10.23 -7.68 -5.35
CA TYR A 108 10.92 -7.77 -6.64
C TYR A 108 12.11 -8.74 -6.69
N SER A 109 12.24 -9.64 -5.73
CA SER A 109 13.22 -10.71 -5.68
C SER A 109 12.56 -12.05 -5.36
N GLU A 110 13.30 -13.15 -5.41
CA GLU A 110 12.79 -14.43 -4.95
C GLU A 110 12.44 -14.35 -3.46
N ALA A 111 11.27 -14.88 -3.10
CA ALA A 111 10.76 -14.82 -1.74
C ALA A 111 11.62 -15.66 -0.79
N PRO A 112 12.07 -15.09 0.36
CA PRO A 112 12.79 -15.84 1.36
C PRO A 112 11.86 -16.87 2.05
N GLN A 113 12.44 -17.89 2.68
CA GLN A 113 11.68 -19.02 3.22
C GLN A 113 10.67 -18.64 4.30
N ASP A 114 11.00 -17.69 5.16
CA ASP A 114 10.10 -17.16 6.21
C ASP A 114 8.84 -16.51 5.63
N VAL A 115 8.96 -15.79 4.50
CA VAL A 115 7.83 -15.23 3.76
C VAL A 115 6.99 -16.35 3.12
N ILE A 116 7.63 -17.35 2.51
CA ILE A 116 6.95 -18.54 1.97
C ILE A 116 6.13 -19.22 3.07
N ASP A 117 6.73 -19.44 4.25
CA ASP A 117 6.08 -20.08 5.38
C ASP A 117 4.89 -19.24 5.91
N GLN A 118 5.04 -17.92 5.94
CA GLN A 118 3.96 -17.01 6.35
C GLN A 118 2.80 -17.07 5.36
N VAL A 119 3.06 -16.97 4.06
CA VAL A 119 2.03 -17.06 3.02
C VAL A 119 1.35 -18.43 3.03
N THR A 120 2.10 -19.52 3.30
CA THR A 120 1.55 -20.86 3.44
C THR A 120 0.51 -20.91 4.58
N ARG A 121 0.81 -20.31 5.72
CA ARG A 121 -0.15 -20.22 6.84
C ARG A 121 -1.39 -19.41 6.49
N ILE A 122 -1.21 -18.26 5.81
CA ILE A 122 -2.33 -17.42 5.35
C ILE A 122 -3.21 -18.20 4.36
N GLU A 123 -2.61 -18.85 3.37
CA GLU A 123 -3.34 -19.65 2.38
C GLU A 123 -4.12 -20.81 3.04
N ALA A 124 -3.55 -21.46 4.04
CA ALA A 124 -4.25 -22.52 4.79
C ALA A 124 -5.48 -21.98 5.53
N VAL A 125 -5.42 -20.75 6.07
CA VAL A 125 -6.60 -20.09 6.66
C VAL A 125 -7.65 -19.82 5.59
N CYS A 126 -7.26 -19.21 4.47
CA CYS A 126 -8.18 -18.94 3.36
C CYS A 126 -8.89 -20.22 2.89
N LYS A 127 -8.15 -21.30 2.68
CA LYS A 127 -8.69 -22.61 2.26
C LYS A 127 -9.71 -23.17 3.25
N ARG A 128 -9.48 -23.05 4.55
CA ARG A 128 -10.44 -23.50 5.58
C ARG A 128 -11.77 -22.78 5.52
N HIS A 129 -11.76 -21.54 5.04
CA HIS A 129 -12.96 -20.71 4.89
C HIS A 129 -13.52 -20.70 3.45
N GLY A 130 -12.97 -21.51 2.54
CA GLY A 130 -13.41 -21.57 1.15
C GLY A 130 -13.09 -20.34 0.31
N ILE A 131 -12.13 -19.51 0.76
CA ILE A 131 -11.73 -18.26 0.12
C ILE A 131 -10.42 -18.48 -0.63
N ARG A 132 -10.29 -17.91 -1.81
CA ARG A 132 -9.01 -17.93 -2.56
C ARG A 132 -8.04 -16.90 -1.97
N LEU A 133 -6.76 -17.25 -1.89
CA LEU A 133 -5.73 -16.35 -1.37
C LEU A 133 -5.70 -15.00 -2.11
N ILE A 134 -5.77 -15.03 -3.45
CA ILE A 134 -5.78 -13.83 -4.30
C ILE A 134 -6.99 -12.92 -4.02
N GLU A 135 -8.14 -13.52 -3.73
CA GLU A 135 -9.37 -12.81 -3.40
C GLU A 135 -9.23 -12.09 -2.05
N ALA A 136 -8.82 -12.83 -1.03
CA ALA A 136 -8.56 -12.27 0.29
C ALA A 136 -7.49 -11.16 0.22
N ALA A 137 -6.42 -11.35 -0.54
CA ALA A 137 -5.35 -10.37 -0.70
C ALA A 137 -5.83 -9.06 -1.35
N LEU A 138 -6.75 -9.14 -2.32
CA LEU A 138 -7.27 -7.96 -2.99
C LEU A 138 -8.27 -7.18 -2.13
N GLN A 139 -9.11 -7.90 -1.37
CA GLN A 139 -10.18 -7.29 -0.57
C GLN A 139 -9.70 -6.79 0.80
N PHE A 140 -8.71 -7.46 1.41
CA PHE A 140 -8.23 -7.14 2.75
C PHE A 140 -7.91 -5.67 2.98
N PRO A 141 -7.17 -4.96 2.10
CA PRO A 141 -6.83 -3.56 2.33
C PRO A 141 -8.06 -2.65 2.43
N LEU A 142 -9.13 -2.97 1.69
CA LEU A 142 -10.36 -2.19 1.67
C LEU A 142 -11.17 -2.28 2.97
N LEU A 143 -10.80 -3.17 3.89
CA LEU A 143 -11.44 -3.25 5.21
C LEU A 143 -11.05 -2.07 6.12
N HIS A 144 -9.95 -1.36 5.82
CA HIS A 144 -9.55 -0.19 6.59
C HIS A 144 -10.23 1.09 6.06
N PRO A 145 -10.89 1.90 6.91
CA PRO A 145 -11.69 3.04 6.46
C PRO A 145 -10.92 4.14 5.73
N SER A 146 -9.60 4.25 5.96
CA SER A 146 -8.76 5.19 5.21
C SER A 146 -8.40 4.72 3.81
N VAL A 147 -8.50 3.41 3.53
CA VAL A 147 -8.18 2.87 2.19
C VAL A 147 -9.40 3.03 1.29
N VAL A 148 -9.25 3.86 0.27
CA VAL A 148 -10.34 4.20 -0.66
C VAL A 148 -10.24 3.51 -2.00
N SER A 149 -9.07 2.94 -2.32
CA SER A 149 -8.85 2.23 -3.58
C SER A 149 -7.66 1.28 -3.45
N VAL A 150 -7.67 0.23 -4.26
CA VAL A 150 -6.53 -0.67 -4.47
C VAL A 150 -6.14 -0.68 -5.94
N ILE A 151 -4.84 -0.73 -6.22
CA ILE A 151 -4.27 -0.80 -7.57
C ILE A 151 -3.51 -2.13 -7.70
N PRO A 152 -4.19 -3.22 -8.08
CA PRO A 152 -3.52 -4.47 -8.40
C PRO A 152 -2.76 -4.36 -9.72
N GLY A 153 -1.61 -5.01 -9.81
CA GLY A 153 -0.90 -5.16 -11.08
C GLY A 153 -1.72 -5.99 -12.08
N GLY A 154 -1.57 -5.67 -13.36
CA GLY A 154 -2.14 -6.44 -14.45
C GLY A 154 -1.34 -6.19 -15.72
N GLN A 155 -0.83 -7.27 -16.33
CA GLN A 155 -0.06 -7.22 -17.58
C GLN A 155 -0.89 -7.66 -18.79
N ARG A 156 -2.02 -8.35 -18.57
CA ARG A 156 -2.89 -8.93 -19.60
C ARG A 156 -4.34 -8.54 -19.34
N PRO A 157 -5.17 -8.39 -20.37
CA PRO A 157 -6.59 -8.06 -20.22
C PRO A 157 -7.33 -8.98 -19.24
N GLY A 158 -7.09 -10.30 -19.33
CA GLY A 158 -7.72 -11.29 -18.44
C GLY A 158 -7.36 -11.13 -16.96
N GLU A 159 -6.18 -10.57 -16.63
CA GLU A 159 -5.82 -10.27 -15.24
C GLU A 159 -6.63 -9.08 -14.71
N VAL A 160 -6.88 -8.08 -15.55
CA VAL A 160 -7.73 -6.93 -15.21
C VAL A 160 -9.16 -7.37 -14.95
N GLU A 161 -9.71 -8.22 -15.84
CA GLU A 161 -11.06 -8.80 -15.68
C GLU A 161 -11.15 -9.66 -14.44
N SER A 162 -10.13 -10.49 -14.17
CA SER A 162 -10.04 -11.28 -12.94
C SER A 162 -10.02 -10.40 -11.70
N ASN A 163 -9.16 -9.39 -11.65
CA ASN A 163 -9.08 -8.46 -10.52
C ASN A 163 -10.43 -7.77 -10.27
N ARG A 164 -11.13 -7.35 -11.31
CA ARG A 164 -12.47 -6.78 -11.19
C ARG A 164 -13.45 -7.79 -10.56
N SER A 165 -13.49 -9.01 -11.09
CA SER A 165 -14.38 -10.05 -10.58
C SER A 165 -14.12 -10.41 -9.11
N LEU A 166 -12.85 -10.35 -8.69
CA LEU A 166 -12.44 -10.62 -7.31
C LEU A 166 -12.88 -9.53 -6.33
N LEU A 167 -13.02 -8.28 -6.78
CA LEU A 167 -13.56 -7.19 -5.96
C LEU A 167 -15.07 -7.32 -5.73
N ASP A 168 -15.79 -7.88 -6.70
CA ASP A 168 -17.24 -8.06 -6.67
C ASP A 168 -17.66 -9.36 -5.93
N ALA A 169 -16.72 -10.26 -5.61
CA ALA A 169 -16.99 -11.50 -4.88
C ALA A 169 -17.44 -11.19 -3.44
N LYS A 170 -18.52 -11.89 -3.02
CA LYS A 170 -19.14 -11.75 -1.69
C LYS A 170 -18.60 -12.80 -0.73
#